data_3addab5269372447bb34a251401ac3e8
#
_entry.id   3addab5269372447bb34a251401ac3e8
#
_cell.length_a   1.000
_cell.length_b   1.000
_cell.length_c   1.000
_cell.angle_alpha   90.00
_cell.angle_beta   90.00
_cell.angle_gamma   90.00
#
_symmetry.space_group_name_H-M   'P 1'
#
loop_
_entity.id
_entity.type
_entity.pdbx_description
1 polymer ?
#
loop_
_entity_poly.entity_id
_entity_poly.type
_entity_poly.pdbx_seq_one_letter_code
_entity_poly.pdbx_strand_id
1 'polypeptide(L)'
;IEVPDMTMESGSTEQMVQYGQYVYVNCWSYQNRILKIDTTTDSVVDELVVGIQPTSLVIDKNNKLWSVTDGGYQGSPYGYEAPSLYKIDAERFKIEKQFQFKLGDAPSEVQLNGTKDKLYWINDDIWEMDINAVEMPSEPFLHARGTIYYGLTVDPVNGDVYIADAIDYQQQGMVLRYSSDGKELDRFYVGIIPGAFCWK
;
A
#
# COMPACT_ATOMS: atom_id res chain seq x y z
N ILE A 1 1.13 -17.95 14.95
CA ILE A 1 1.61 -16.77 15.70
C ILE A 1 0.38 -16.05 16.22
N GLU A 2 0.30 -15.86 17.55
CA GLU A 2 -0.74 -15.02 18.14
C GLU A 2 -0.34 -13.55 17.99
N VAL A 3 -1.26 -12.74 17.49
CA VAL A 3 -1.12 -11.29 17.46
C VAL A 3 -1.89 -10.73 18.65
N PRO A 4 -1.20 -10.11 19.64
CA PRO A 4 -1.84 -9.60 20.83
C PRO A 4 -2.93 -8.56 20.51
N ASP A 5 -4.00 -8.59 21.29
CA ASP A 5 -5.10 -7.61 21.26
C ASP A 5 -5.85 -7.49 19.92
N MET A 6 -5.70 -8.48 19.02
CA MET A 6 -6.48 -8.56 17.80
C MET A 6 -7.62 -9.55 17.95
N THR A 7 -8.83 -9.07 17.69
CA THR A 7 -10.05 -9.88 17.60
C THR A 7 -10.71 -9.63 16.26
N MET A 8 -11.67 -10.45 15.87
CA MET A 8 -12.47 -10.18 14.66
C MET A 8 -13.24 -8.85 14.72
N GLU A 9 -13.42 -8.29 15.92
CA GLU A 9 -14.12 -7.02 16.14
C GLU A 9 -13.17 -5.83 16.24
N SER A 10 -11.88 -6.06 16.47
CA SER A 10 -10.91 -5.00 16.79
C SER A 10 -9.65 -4.98 15.94
N GLY A 11 -9.59 -5.74 14.87
CA GLY A 11 -8.46 -5.63 13.96
C GLY A 11 -8.21 -6.88 13.12
N SER A 12 -7.45 -6.68 12.05
CA SER A 12 -6.94 -7.74 11.18
C SER A 12 -5.55 -7.39 10.68
N THR A 13 -4.74 -8.39 10.42
CA THR A 13 -3.51 -8.24 9.63
C THR A 13 -3.88 -8.21 8.15
N GLU A 14 -3.19 -7.41 7.35
CA GLU A 14 -3.52 -7.22 5.93
C GLU A 14 -2.38 -7.69 5.03
N GLN A 15 -1.30 -6.95 4.99
CA GLN A 15 -0.17 -7.24 4.13
C GLN A 15 1.10 -7.50 4.95
N MET A 16 2.05 -8.22 4.35
CA MET A 16 3.32 -8.50 4.97
C MET A 16 4.47 -8.43 3.97
N VAL A 17 5.65 -8.07 4.49
CA VAL A 17 6.90 -8.08 3.72
C VAL A 17 8.03 -8.64 4.58
N GLN A 18 8.92 -9.43 3.95
CA GLN A 18 10.07 -10.00 4.65
C GLN A 18 11.35 -9.19 4.39
N TYR A 19 12.12 -8.98 5.45
CA TYR A 19 13.49 -8.47 5.39
C TYR A 19 14.39 -9.24 6.36
N GLY A 20 15.38 -9.92 5.81
CA GLY A 20 16.24 -10.81 6.60
C GLY A 20 15.43 -11.92 7.29
N GLN A 21 15.65 -12.07 8.59
CA GLN A 21 14.90 -13.00 9.42
C GLN A 21 13.55 -12.46 9.93
N TYR A 22 13.21 -11.23 9.62
CA TYR A 22 11.99 -10.59 10.12
C TYR A 22 10.92 -10.48 9.04
N VAL A 23 9.68 -10.65 9.46
CA VAL A 23 8.48 -10.31 8.69
C VAL A 23 7.81 -9.13 9.36
N TYR A 24 7.48 -8.12 8.57
CA TYR A 24 6.70 -6.97 8.99
C TYR A 24 5.28 -7.14 8.50
N VAL A 25 4.31 -6.89 9.37
CA VAL A 25 2.88 -7.10 9.11
C VAL A 25 2.12 -5.85 9.56
N ASN A 26 1.39 -5.23 8.65
CA ASN A 26 0.52 -4.14 9.03
C ASN A 26 -0.78 -4.67 9.64
N CYS A 27 -1.23 -3.99 10.69
CA CYS A 27 -2.51 -4.26 11.33
C CYS A 27 -3.52 -3.21 10.86
N TRP A 28 -4.34 -3.60 9.90
CA TRP A 28 -5.38 -2.74 9.34
C TRP A 28 -6.58 -2.64 10.29
N SER A 29 -7.76 -2.72 9.83
CA SER A 29 -9.08 -2.72 10.49
C SER A 29 -9.06 -2.32 11.97
N TYR A 30 -9.25 -1.02 12.23
CA TYR A 30 -9.34 -0.42 13.57
C TYR A 30 -8.03 -0.39 14.38
N GLN A 31 -6.90 -0.62 13.72
CA GLN A 31 -5.58 -0.58 14.34
C GLN A 31 -4.70 0.53 13.72
N ASN A 32 -3.53 0.75 14.33
CA ASN A 32 -2.60 1.80 13.93
C ASN A 32 -1.14 1.36 14.09
N ARG A 33 -0.82 0.10 13.83
CA ARG A 33 0.51 -0.44 14.08
C ARG A 33 1.00 -1.38 12.98
N ILE A 34 2.31 -1.50 12.91
CA ILE A 34 3.04 -2.50 12.15
C ILE A 34 3.76 -3.39 13.17
N LEU A 35 3.67 -4.71 13.01
CA LEU A 35 4.34 -5.69 13.85
C LEU A 35 5.61 -6.17 13.19
N LYS A 36 6.65 -6.43 13.99
CA LYS A 36 7.88 -7.11 13.59
C LYS A 36 7.89 -8.51 14.20
N ILE A 37 7.94 -9.51 13.34
CA ILE A 37 7.91 -10.92 13.70
C ILE A 37 9.26 -11.53 13.38
N ASP A 38 9.86 -12.25 14.35
CA ASP A 38 11.06 -13.03 14.12
C ASP A 38 10.67 -14.43 13.63
N THR A 39 11.09 -14.79 12.41
CA THR A 39 10.78 -16.07 11.79
C THR A 39 11.57 -17.24 12.37
N THR A 40 12.57 -16.99 13.20
CA THR A 40 13.33 -18.05 13.88
C THR A 40 12.67 -18.52 15.17
N THR A 41 11.85 -17.65 15.78
CA THR A 41 11.13 -17.93 17.03
C THR A 41 9.62 -17.93 16.87
N ASP A 42 9.12 -17.58 15.67
CA ASP A 42 7.70 -17.40 15.36
C ASP A 42 6.97 -16.47 16.36
N SER A 43 7.66 -15.39 16.74
CA SER A 43 7.16 -14.49 17.78
C SER A 43 7.16 -13.03 17.33
N VAL A 44 6.18 -12.27 17.78
CA VAL A 44 6.20 -10.81 17.67
C VAL A 44 7.29 -10.28 18.60
N VAL A 45 8.27 -9.57 18.06
CA VAL A 45 9.44 -9.07 18.81
C VAL A 45 9.44 -7.56 18.97
N ASP A 46 8.65 -6.85 18.16
CA ASP A 46 8.55 -5.39 18.24
C ASP A 46 7.26 -4.90 17.56
N GLU A 47 6.83 -3.69 17.91
CA GLU A 47 5.71 -3.01 17.25
C GLU A 47 6.02 -1.54 17.01
N LEU A 48 5.51 -0.98 15.93
CA LEU A 48 5.65 0.42 15.57
C LEU A 48 4.27 1.04 15.36
N VAL A 49 3.96 2.05 16.16
CA VAL A 49 2.74 2.84 15.99
C VAL A 49 2.91 3.77 14.79
N VAL A 50 1.93 3.74 13.89
CA VAL A 50 1.77 4.60 12.72
C VAL A 50 0.40 5.28 12.76
N GLY A 51 -0.06 5.83 11.66
CA GLY A 51 -1.44 6.35 11.56
C GLY A 51 -2.48 5.23 11.52
N ILE A 52 -3.74 5.66 11.57
CA ILE A 52 -4.91 4.76 11.60
C ILE A 52 -5.00 3.95 10.30
N GLN A 53 -5.22 2.66 10.45
CA GLN A 53 -5.49 1.69 9.39
C GLN A 53 -4.39 1.66 8.30
N PRO A 54 -3.18 1.14 8.62
CA PRO A 54 -2.16 0.88 7.60
C PRO A 54 -2.63 -0.22 6.64
N THR A 55 -2.72 0.10 5.33
CA THR A 55 -3.32 -0.76 4.30
C THR A 55 -2.30 -1.51 3.46
N SER A 56 -1.11 -0.96 3.27
CA SER A 56 -0.09 -1.54 2.39
C SER A 56 1.29 -1.50 3.01
N LEU A 57 2.16 -2.43 2.58
CA LEU A 57 3.52 -2.53 3.10
C LEU A 57 4.46 -3.08 2.03
N VAL A 58 5.48 -2.31 1.66
CA VAL A 58 6.54 -2.72 0.73
C VAL A 58 7.92 -2.37 1.26
N ILE A 59 8.98 -2.98 0.71
CA ILE A 59 10.37 -2.68 1.07
C ILE A 59 11.19 -2.29 -0.15
N ASP A 60 11.83 -1.11 -0.09
CA ASP A 60 12.62 -0.57 -1.19
C ASP A 60 14.06 -1.12 -1.25
N LYS A 61 14.80 -0.74 -2.29
CA LYS A 61 16.20 -1.17 -2.49
C LYS A 61 17.17 -0.69 -1.40
N ASN A 62 16.80 0.31 -0.61
CA ASN A 62 17.59 0.85 0.49
C ASN A 62 17.17 0.26 1.85
N ASN A 63 16.40 -0.84 1.83
CA ASN A 63 15.87 -1.52 3.01
C ASN A 63 14.97 -0.61 3.87
N LYS A 64 14.22 0.30 3.22
CA LYS A 64 13.19 1.08 3.90
C LYS A 64 11.83 0.45 3.65
N LEU A 65 11.07 0.27 4.72
CA LEU A 65 9.67 -0.08 4.63
C LEU A 65 8.88 1.17 4.27
N TRP A 66 7.89 0.99 3.41
CA TRP A 66 6.92 2.00 3.09
C TRP A 66 5.55 1.46 3.39
N SER A 67 4.78 2.23 4.13
CA SER A 67 3.41 1.89 4.51
C SER A 67 2.52 3.10 4.35
N VAL A 68 1.34 2.90 3.78
CA VAL A 68 0.31 3.93 3.71
C VAL A 68 -0.82 3.60 4.66
N THR A 69 -1.40 4.63 5.30
CA THR A 69 -2.60 4.52 6.13
C THR A 69 -3.78 5.15 5.41
N ASP A 70 -4.99 4.65 5.62
CA ASP A 70 -6.20 5.25 5.05
C ASP A 70 -6.84 6.31 5.96
N GLY A 71 -6.39 6.39 7.23
CA GLY A 71 -6.84 7.39 8.19
C GLY A 71 -8.21 7.10 8.83
N GLY A 72 -8.82 5.98 8.52
CA GLY A 72 -10.16 5.63 8.98
C GLY A 72 -11.26 6.41 8.27
N TYR A 73 -12.42 6.56 8.91
CA TYR A 73 -13.54 7.26 8.32
C TYR A 73 -14.29 8.13 9.35
N GLN A 74 -14.94 9.18 8.87
CA GLN A 74 -15.69 10.10 9.72
C GLN A 74 -16.82 9.36 10.48
N GLY A 75 -16.81 9.47 11.80
CA GLY A 75 -17.77 8.79 12.69
C GLY A 75 -17.32 7.41 13.15
N SER A 76 -16.14 6.94 12.75
CA SER A 76 -15.55 5.72 13.30
C SER A 76 -15.27 5.86 14.80
N PRO A 77 -15.63 4.86 15.63
CA PRO A 77 -15.26 4.86 17.05
C PRO A 77 -13.75 4.69 17.28
N TYR A 78 -12.99 4.29 16.24
CA TYR A 78 -11.56 4.05 16.29
C TYR A 78 -10.72 5.23 15.81
N GLY A 79 -11.38 6.33 15.40
CA GLY A 79 -10.74 7.56 14.99
C GLY A 79 -10.89 7.88 13.50
N TYR A 80 -10.52 9.11 13.17
CA TYR A 80 -10.47 9.63 11.81
C TYR A 80 -9.41 10.71 11.74
N GLU A 81 -8.43 10.54 10.88
CA GLU A 81 -7.31 11.46 10.69
C GLU A 81 -6.89 11.56 9.21
N ALA A 82 -6.06 12.54 8.90
CA ALA A 82 -5.47 12.63 7.57
C ALA A 82 -4.52 11.45 7.34
N PRO A 83 -4.68 10.69 6.24
CA PRO A 83 -3.82 9.57 5.91
C PRO A 83 -2.36 9.97 5.77
N SER A 84 -1.46 9.01 5.82
CA SER A 84 -0.02 9.27 5.66
C SER A 84 0.70 8.12 4.99
N LEU A 85 1.73 8.48 4.20
CA LEU A 85 2.72 7.54 3.71
C LEU A 85 3.96 7.62 4.60
N TYR A 86 4.35 6.52 5.19
CA TYR A 86 5.48 6.41 6.11
C TYR A 86 6.69 5.78 5.44
N LYS A 87 7.87 6.38 5.62
CA LYS A 87 9.17 5.77 5.36
C LYS A 87 9.77 5.33 6.68
N ILE A 88 10.08 4.04 6.79
CA ILE A 88 10.51 3.40 8.03
C ILE A 88 11.83 2.67 7.79
N ASP A 89 12.81 2.87 8.64
CA ASP A 89 14.03 2.07 8.65
C ASP A 89 13.71 0.64 9.09
N ALA A 90 13.89 -0.34 8.20
CA ALA A 90 13.53 -1.73 8.48
C ALA A 90 14.41 -2.35 9.58
N GLU A 91 15.69 -1.99 9.67
CA GLU A 91 16.62 -2.54 10.65
C GLU A 91 16.34 -1.99 12.05
N ARG A 92 16.25 -0.65 12.17
CA ARG A 92 16.03 0.04 13.44
C ARG A 92 14.56 0.04 13.86
N PHE A 93 13.66 -0.27 12.94
CA PHE A 93 12.21 -0.24 13.06
C PHE A 93 11.70 1.11 13.59
N LYS A 94 12.09 2.19 12.90
CA LYS A 94 11.76 3.57 13.27
C LYS A 94 11.31 4.38 12.06
N ILE A 95 10.31 5.24 12.26
CA ILE A 95 9.87 6.20 11.25
C ILE A 95 11.00 7.19 10.96
N GLU A 96 11.40 7.30 9.69
CA GLU A 96 12.36 8.29 9.21
C GLU A 96 11.64 9.51 8.61
N LYS A 97 10.49 9.28 7.97
CA LYS A 97 9.71 10.33 7.32
C LYS A 97 8.24 9.98 7.26
N GLN A 98 7.41 11.00 7.31
CA GLN A 98 5.97 10.95 7.12
C GLN A 98 5.57 11.99 6.09
N PHE A 99 4.82 11.55 5.09
CA PHE A 99 4.17 12.39 4.09
C PHE A 99 2.66 12.35 4.35
N GLN A 100 2.09 13.48 4.71
CA GLN A 100 0.67 13.55 5.05
C GLN A 100 -0.17 13.90 3.83
N PHE A 101 -1.26 13.18 3.63
CA PHE A 101 -2.30 13.46 2.64
C PHE A 101 -3.31 14.47 3.19
N LYS A 102 -4.30 14.84 2.41
CA LYS A 102 -5.41 15.66 2.88
C LYS A 102 -6.40 14.81 3.69
N LEU A 103 -7.07 15.44 4.63
CA LEU A 103 -8.17 14.78 5.34
C LEU A 103 -9.28 14.42 4.33
N GLY A 104 -9.68 13.17 4.33
CA GLY A 104 -10.68 12.61 3.41
C GLY A 104 -10.10 11.92 2.19
N ASP A 105 -8.78 12.01 1.94
CA ASP A 105 -8.11 11.12 1.00
C ASP A 105 -8.18 9.67 1.51
N ALA A 106 -8.07 8.70 0.61
CA ALA A 106 -8.09 7.27 0.93
C ALA A 106 -7.00 6.52 0.14
N PRO A 107 -5.71 6.82 0.40
CA PRO A 107 -4.63 6.19 -0.33
C PRO A 107 -4.52 4.70 0.00
N SER A 108 -4.20 3.89 -1.02
CA SER A 108 -4.07 2.44 -0.92
C SER A 108 -3.04 1.88 -1.90
N GLU A 109 -2.79 0.57 -1.86
CA GLU A 109 -2.05 -0.19 -2.86
C GLU A 109 -0.65 0.35 -3.16
N VAL A 110 0.16 0.60 -2.12
CA VAL A 110 1.56 0.99 -2.35
C VAL A 110 2.33 -0.15 -3.00
N GLN A 111 2.92 0.13 -4.17
CA GLN A 111 3.72 -0.81 -4.95
C GLN A 111 5.08 -0.21 -5.30
N LEU A 112 6.03 -1.07 -5.67
CA LEU A 112 7.35 -0.67 -6.16
C LEU A 112 7.54 -1.13 -7.59
N ASN A 113 8.31 -0.34 -8.37
CA ASN A 113 8.83 -0.83 -9.65
C ASN A 113 9.88 -1.95 -9.46
N GLY A 114 10.29 -2.61 -10.54
CA GLY A 114 11.24 -3.73 -10.49
C GLY A 114 12.62 -3.39 -9.90
N THR A 115 13.09 -2.16 -10.05
CA THR A 115 14.34 -1.66 -9.44
C THR A 115 14.18 -1.21 -7.99
N LYS A 116 12.96 -1.20 -7.47
CA LYS A 116 12.58 -0.81 -6.11
C LYS A 116 13.05 0.59 -5.72
N ASP A 117 13.01 1.53 -6.67
CA ASP A 117 13.40 2.92 -6.46
C ASP A 117 12.28 3.93 -6.73
N LYS A 118 11.13 3.45 -7.20
CA LYS A 118 9.93 4.24 -7.37
C LYS A 118 8.75 3.58 -6.69
N LEU A 119 7.99 4.38 -5.97
CA LEU A 119 6.71 4.02 -5.36
C LEU A 119 5.56 4.41 -6.28
N TYR A 120 4.54 3.57 -6.29
CA TYR A 120 3.24 3.84 -6.90
C TYR A 120 2.16 3.59 -5.87
N TRP A 121 1.06 4.36 -5.90
CA TRP A 121 -0.11 4.14 -5.05
C TRP A 121 -1.37 4.68 -5.70
N ILE A 122 -2.51 4.21 -5.22
CA ILE A 122 -3.83 4.72 -5.58
C ILE A 122 -4.23 5.78 -4.55
N ASN A 123 -4.68 6.95 -5.03
CA ASN A 123 -5.44 7.94 -4.24
C ASN A 123 -6.28 8.73 -5.24
N ASP A 124 -7.47 8.21 -5.54
CA ASP A 124 -8.31 8.52 -6.69
C ASP A 124 -7.57 8.27 -8.02
N ASP A 125 -6.50 8.99 -8.25
CA ASP A 125 -5.54 8.83 -9.34
C ASP A 125 -4.43 7.81 -8.99
N ILE A 126 -3.58 7.48 -9.96
CA ILE A 126 -2.33 6.77 -9.72
C ILE A 126 -1.20 7.77 -9.55
N TRP A 127 -0.50 7.65 -8.47
CA TRP A 127 0.63 8.50 -8.13
C TRP A 127 1.95 7.74 -8.24
N GLU A 128 3.03 8.45 -8.57
CA GLU A 128 4.40 7.93 -8.64
C GLU A 128 5.33 8.85 -7.84
N MET A 129 6.29 8.26 -7.12
CA MET A 129 7.29 9.04 -6.37
C MET A 129 8.62 8.28 -6.30
N ASP A 130 9.75 8.97 -6.47
CA ASP A 130 11.09 8.42 -6.17
C ASP A 130 11.23 8.18 -4.67
N ILE A 131 11.84 7.05 -4.26
CA ILE A 131 12.05 6.69 -2.85
C ILE A 131 12.93 7.68 -2.07
N ASN A 132 13.65 8.55 -2.76
CA ASN A 132 14.46 9.62 -2.16
C ASN A 132 13.77 10.99 -2.19
N ALA A 133 12.54 11.06 -2.67
CA ALA A 133 11.80 12.32 -2.71
C ALA A 133 11.68 12.94 -1.32
N VAL A 134 11.74 14.26 -1.28
CA VAL A 134 11.61 15.04 -0.04
C VAL A 134 10.21 15.60 0.15
N GLU A 135 9.40 15.63 -0.92
CA GLU A 135 8.03 16.15 -0.96
C GLU A 135 7.14 15.19 -1.75
N MET A 136 5.84 15.24 -1.52
CA MET A 136 4.85 14.53 -2.31
C MET A 136 4.81 15.10 -3.74
N PRO A 137 4.54 14.27 -4.76
CA PRO A 137 4.34 14.75 -6.12
C PRO A 137 3.13 15.70 -6.19
N SER A 138 3.25 16.72 -7.02
CA SER A 138 2.18 17.71 -7.26
C SER A 138 1.18 17.28 -8.33
N GLU A 139 1.57 16.33 -9.18
CA GLU A 139 0.76 15.81 -10.28
C GLU A 139 0.75 14.27 -10.24
N PRO A 140 -0.37 13.63 -10.55
CA PRO A 140 -0.45 12.18 -10.62
C PRO A 140 0.29 11.65 -11.84
N PHE A 141 0.72 10.40 -11.76
CA PHE A 141 1.25 9.65 -12.90
C PHE A 141 0.16 9.35 -13.94
N LEU A 142 -1.05 8.97 -13.48
CA LEU A 142 -2.21 8.72 -14.33
C LEU A 142 -3.48 9.25 -13.67
N HIS A 143 -4.33 9.92 -14.45
CA HIS A 143 -5.66 10.36 -14.01
C HIS A 143 -6.71 9.27 -14.15
N ALA A 144 -7.54 9.09 -13.15
CA ALA A 144 -8.58 8.05 -13.07
C ALA A 144 -9.80 8.28 -13.98
N ARG A 145 -9.95 9.25 -14.72
CA ARG A 145 -10.99 9.50 -15.76
C ARG A 145 -12.34 8.79 -15.53
N GLY A 146 -12.83 8.75 -14.29
CA GLY A 146 -14.11 8.14 -13.92
C GLY A 146 -14.07 6.62 -13.70
N THR A 147 -12.92 6.03 -13.54
CA THR A 147 -12.70 4.63 -13.16
C THR A 147 -12.59 4.47 -11.64
N ILE A 148 -12.86 3.26 -11.14
CA ILE A 148 -12.67 2.92 -9.72
C ILE A 148 -11.43 2.01 -9.62
N TYR A 149 -10.27 2.62 -9.48
CA TYR A 149 -9.03 1.89 -9.29
C TYR A 149 -9.04 1.14 -7.96
N TYR A 150 -8.84 -0.17 -8.02
CA TYR A 150 -8.99 -1.05 -6.87
C TYR A 150 -7.74 -1.89 -6.57
N GLY A 151 -6.98 -2.26 -7.57
CA GLY A 151 -5.73 -2.99 -7.42
C GLY A 151 -4.65 -2.38 -8.31
N LEU A 152 -3.41 -2.47 -7.87
CA LEU A 152 -2.25 -1.89 -8.54
C LEU A 152 -1.07 -2.86 -8.48
N THR A 153 -0.33 -2.99 -9.58
CA THR A 153 0.98 -3.64 -9.58
C THR A 153 1.86 -3.08 -10.67
N VAL A 154 3.16 -3.26 -10.54
CA VAL A 154 4.15 -2.88 -11.55
C VAL A 154 4.93 -4.11 -11.97
N ASP A 155 5.03 -4.35 -13.28
CA ASP A 155 5.83 -5.44 -13.83
C ASP A 155 7.29 -5.28 -13.41
N PRO A 156 7.87 -6.24 -12.69
CA PRO A 156 9.23 -6.13 -12.18
C PRO A 156 10.30 -6.16 -13.25
N VAL A 157 9.96 -6.55 -14.49
CA VAL A 157 10.91 -6.71 -15.59
C VAL A 157 10.92 -5.51 -16.52
N ASN A 158 9.74 -5.08 -17.00
CA ASN A 158 9.62 -4.01 -18.00
C ASN A 158 9.10 -2.68 -17.43
N GLY A 159 8.59 -2.68 -16.19
CA GLY A 159 8.07 -1.50 -15.51
C GLY A 159 6.67 -1.07 -15.94
N ASP A 160 5.94 -1.89 -16.69
CA ASP A 160 4.57 -1.61 -17.05
C ASP A 160 3.67 -1.60 -15.80
N VAL A 161 2.76 -0.64 -15.75
CA VAL A 161 1.84 -0.47 -14.63
C VAL A 161 0.51 -1.12 -14.97
N TYR A 162 0.06 -2.03 -14.13
CA TYR A 162 -1.22 -2.71 -14.25
C TYR A 162 -2.17 -2.24 -13.16
N ILE A 163 -3.36 -1.83 -13.56
CA ILE A 163 -4.38 -1.28 -12.69
C ILE A 163 -5.65 -2.10 -12.86
N ALA A 164 -6.20 -2.57 -11.75
CA ALA A 164 -7.50 -3.20 -11.71
C ALA A 164 -8.59 -2.14 -11.50
N ASP A 165 -9.56 -2.10 -12.39
CA ASP A 165 -10.75 -1.28 -12.30
C ASP A 165 -11.93 -2.15 -11.90
N ALA A 166 -12.51 -1.89 -10.73
CA ALA A 166 -13.69 -2.62 -10.22
C ALA A 166 -14.99 -2.16 -10.85
N ILE A 167 -14.98 -1.08 -11.63
CA ILE A 167 -16.11 -0.47 -12.34
C ILE A 167 -17.24 -0.07 -11.38
N ASP A 168 -18.06 -1.01 -10.95
CA ASP A 168 -19.22 -0.80 -10.05
C ASP A 168 -19.35 -1.89 -8.98
N TYR A 169 -18.33 -2.72 -8.81
CA TYR A 169 -18.30 -3.87 -7.88
C TYR A 169 -19.34 -4.97 -8.17
N GLN A 170 -20.06 -4.92 -9.29
CA GLN A 170 -21.13 -5.87 -9.65
C GLN A 170 -20.87 -6.57 -10.97
N GLN A 171 -20.39 -5.85 -11.97
CA GLN A 171 -20.05 -6.41 -13.28
C GLN A 171 -18.60 -6.87 -13.34
N GLN A 172 -18.22 -7.47 -14.46
CA GLN A 172 -16.81 -7.81 -14.72
C GLN A 172 -15.96 -6.56 -14.69
N GLY A 173 -14.91 -6.61 -13.89
CA GLY A 173 -13.89 -5.57 -13.85
C GLY A 173 -12.96 -5.62 -15.06
N MET A 174 -12.06 -4.67 -15.11
CA MET A 174 -11.11 -4.51 -16.19
C MET A 174 -9.70 -4.39 -15.64
N VAL A 175 -8.71 -4.88 -16.37
CA VAL A 175 -7.31 -4.56 -16.15
C VAL A 175 -6.87 -3.61 -17.24
N LEU A 176 -6.26 -2.51 -16.83
CA LEU A 176 -5.63 -1.52 -17.68
C LEU A 176 -4.12 -1.69 -17.58
N ARG A 177 -3.42 -1.71 -18.70
CA ARG A 177 -1.96 -1.78 -18.77
C ARG A 177 -1.41 -0.50 -19.37
N TYR A 178 -0.48 0.11 -18.66
CA TYR A 178 0.25 1.30 -19.09
C TYR A 178 1.74 1.02 -19.13
N SER A 179 2.44 1.65 -20.06
CA SER A 179 3.90 1.67 -20.03
C SER A 179 4.43 2.50 -18.86
N SER A 180 5.70 2.36 -18.53
CA SER A 180 6.37 3.10 -17.46
C SER A 180 6.40 4.63 -17.66
N ASP A 181 6.03 5.12 -18.84
CA ASP A 181 5.86 6.55 -19.17
C ASP A 181 4.38 6.99 -19.23
N GLY A 182 3.46 6.13 -18.77
CA GLY A 182 2.03 6.45 -18.64
C GLY A 182 1.19 6.35 -19.92
N LYS A 183 1.71 5.72 -20.97
CA LYS A 183 0.95 5.46 -22.20
C LYS A 183 0.13 4.18 -22.04
N GLU A 184 -1.17 4.24 -22.31
CA GLU A 184 -2.02 3.04 -22.32
C GLU A 184 -1.57 2.09 -23.45
N LEU A 185 -1.31 0.83 -23.08
CA LEU A 185 -0.86 -0.23 -23.97
C LEU A 185 -1.97 -1.22 -24.31
N ASP A 186 -2.78 -1.56 -23.30
CA ASP A 186 -3.82 -2.58 -23.43
C ASP A 186 -4.87 -2.44 -22.36
N ARG A 187 -6.03 -3.08 -22.56
CA ARG A 187 -7.08 -3.28 -21.57
C ARG A 187 -7.88 -4.55 -21.86
N PHE A 188 -8.27 -5.27 -20.82
CA PHE A 188 -9.04 -6.49 -20.96
C PHE A 188 -9.93 -6.74 -19.76
N TYR A 189 -11.08 -7.40 -20.00
CA TYR A 189 -12.01 -7.77 -18.94
C TYR A 189 -11.50 -8.99 -18.15
N VAL A 190 -11.82 -8.98 -16.86
CA VAL A 190 -11.48 -10.03 -15.90
C VAL A 190 -12.68 -10.39 -15.03
N GLY A 191 -12.46 -11.04 -13.90
CA GLY A 191 -13.52 -11.32 -12.92
C GLY A 191 -14.09 -10.05 -12.27
N ILE A 192 -15.11 -10.24 -11.43
CA ILE A 192 -15.71 -9.16 -10.62
C ILE A 192 -14.73 -8.79 -9.52
N ILE A 193 -14.55 -7.46 -9.28
CA ILE A 193 -13.68 -6.90 -8.23
C ILE A 193 -12.24 -7.47 -8.30
N PRO A 194 -11.51 -7.22 -9.40
CA PRO A 194 -10.12 -7.65 -9.49
C PRO A 194 -9.26 -6.84 -8.51
N GLY A 195 -8.66 -7.49 -7.51
CA GLY A 195 -7.96 -6.80 -6.43
C GLY A 195 -6.51 -7.23 -6.23
N ALA A 196 -6.04 -8.29 -6.90
CA ALA A 196 -4.70 -8.80 -6.68
C ALA A 196 -4.03 -9.27 -7.97
N PHE A 197 -2.72 -9.12 -8.03
CA PHE A 197 -1.87 -9.55 -9.13
C PHE A 197 -0.78 -10.48 -8.63
N CYS A 198 -0.31 -11.37 -9.50
CA CYS A 198 0.81 -12.27 -9.21
C CYS A 198 1.71 -12.36 -10.44
N TRP A 199 3.00 -12.21 -10.21
CA TRP A 199 4.03 -12.37 -11.24
C TRP A 199 4.66 -13.78 -11.15
N LYS A 200 4.95 -14.35 -12.31
CA LYS A 200 5.53 -15.70 -12.41
C LYS A 200 6.96 -15.63 -12.93
#